data_a1d51fc054056d46eae8d7bd106dbb31
#
_entry.id   a1d51fc054056d46eae8d7bd106dbb31
#
_cell.length_a   1.000
_cell.length_b   1.000
_cell.length_c   1.000
_cell.angle_alpha   90.00
_cell.angle_beta   90.00
_cell.angle_gamma   90.00
#
_symmetry.space_group_name_H-M   'P 1'
#
loop_
_entity.id
_entity.type
_entity.pdbx_description
1 polymer ?
#
loop_
_entity_poly.entity_id
_entity_poly.type
_entity_poly.pdbx_seq_one_letter_code
_entity_poly.pdbx_strand_id
1 'polypeptide(L)'
;MGERMKMKQEKAEALKQNILNVAYELFLTHGYEKVCLADIEQGAGATRGSLIYHYRSKETLLLLTSEKFIADFFRDPRPDEEVINSRTPLKDYLKALVLIVEAQVRHFKENIVKDTKVTSASSINFMIHLCTLSASFKRALQAFHTTQLGYWSEVINQGKERGEIRKEVATEALYNVFYSVYVGIAFHGAVIHQQFVLDQLRKEWDFLYQLAAAH
;
A
#
# COMPACT_ATOMS: atom_id res chain seq x y z
N MET A 1 25.23 -27.91 -23.39
CA MET A 1 23.79 -27.84 -23.70
C MET A 1 22.97 -27.18 -22.58
N GLY A 2 23.29 -27.42 -21.31
CA GLY A 2 22.59 -26.87 -20.13
C GLY A 2 22.65 -25.36 -19.98
N GLU A 3 23.83 -24.75 -20.14
CA GLU A 3 24.00 -23.28 -19.98
C GLU A 3 23.18 -22.46 -20.98
N ARG A 4 23.10 -22.90 -22.22
CA ARG A 4 22.34 -22.21 -23.28
C ARG A 4 20.81 -22.29 -23.01
N MET A 5 20.33 -23.40 -22.44
CA MET A 5 18.93 -23.52 -22.00
C MET A 5 18.64 -22.64 -20.80
N LYS A 6 19.54 -22.59 -19.81
CA LYS A 6 19.44 -21.76 -18.63
C LYS A 6 19.37 -20.27 -18.99
N MET A 7 20.30 -19.79 -19.84
CA MET A 7 20.28 -18.41 -20.34
C MET A 7 18.99 -18.04 -21.11
N LYS A 8 18.43 -19.00 -21.87
CA LYS A 8 17.17 -18.77 -22.60
C LYS A 8 15.99 -18.64 -21.64
N GLN A 9 15.98 -19.44 -20.59
CA GLN A 9 14.94 -19.40 -19.57
C GLN A 9 15.01 -18.12 -18.71
N GLU A 10 16.21 -17.69 -18.33
CA GLU A 10 16.45 -16.42 -17.62
C GLU A 10 15.99 -15.20 -18.44
N LYS A 11 16.28 -15.19 -19.74
CA LYS A 11 15.81 -14.13 -20.65
C LYS A 11 14.28 -14.09 -20.79
N ALA A 12 13.64 -15.28 -20.84
CA ALA A 12 12.19 -15.37 -20.94
C ALA A 12 11.52 -14.88 -19.65
N GLU A 13 12.05 -15.22 -18.48
CA GLU A 13 11.52 -14.75 -17.19
C GLU A 13 11.77 -13.24 -16.99
N ALA A 14 12.93 -12.73 -17.39
CA ALA A 14 13.22 -11.30 -17.40
C ALA A 14 12.25 -10.52 -18.28
N LEU A 15 11.95 -11.01 -19.49
CA LEU A 15 10.97 -10.38 -20.37
C LEU A 15 9.56 -10.43 -19.80
N LYS A 16 9.15 -11.55 -19.22
CA LYS A 16 7.86 -11.69 -18.52
C LYS A 16 7.74 -10.65 -17.42
N GLN A 17 8.73 -10.56 -16.53
CA GLN A 17 8.72 -9.57 -15.44
C GLN A 17 8.71 -8.12 -15.97
N ASN A 18 9.45 -7.84 -17.04
CA ASN A 18 9.46 -6.52 -17.67
C ASN A 18 8.08 -6.13 -18.22
N ILE A 19 7.38 -7.04 -18.88
CA ILE A 19 6.00 -6.80 -19.37
C ILE A 19 5.07 -6.44 -18.19
N LEU A 20 5.16 -7.15 -17.07
CA LEU A 20 4.34 -6.87 -15.89
C LEU A 20 4.67 -5.50 -15.28
N ASN A 21 5.93 -5.15 -15.17
CA ASN A 21 6.37 -3.86 -14.63
C ASN A 21 5.91 -2.70 -15.51
N VAL A 22 6.05 -2.82 -16.83
CA VAL A 22 5.58 -1.82 -17.79
C VAL A 22 4.06 -1.68 -17.74
N ALA A 23 3.33 -2.79 -17.71
CA ALA A 23 1.86 -2.75 -17.56
C ALA A 23 1.46 -2.03 -16.25
N TYR A 24 2.13 -2.33 -15.13
CA TYR A 24 1.88 -1.70 -13.85
C TYR A 24 2.12 -0.19 -13.89
N GLU A 25 3.25 0.25 -14.44
CA GLU A 25 3.58 1.66 -14.61
C GLU A 25 2.56 2.39 -15.49
N LEU A 26 2.21 1.80 -16.65
CA LEU A 26 1.23 2.38 -17.55
C LEU A 26 -0.16 2.47 -16.92
N PHE A 27 -0.61 1.45 -16.18
CA PHE A 27 -1.88 1.49 -15.48
C PHE A 27 -1.91 2.54 -14.38
N LEU A 28 -0.81 2.72 -13.65
CA LEU A 28 -0.69 3.78 -12.65
C LEU A 28 -0.71 5.18 -13.28
N THR A 29 -0.01 5.38 -14.40
CA THR A 29 0.16 6.72 -15.01
C THR A 29 -1.00 7.15 -15.89
N HIS A 30 -1.55 6.24 -16.68
CA HIS A 30 -2.55 6.55 -17.71
C HIS A 30 -3.95 6.02 -17.34
N GLY A 31 -4.05 5.11 -16.36
CA GLY A 31 -5.27 4.40 -16.02
C GLY A 31 -5.52 3.19 -16.92
N TYR A 32 -6.14 2.14 -16.34
CA TYR A 32 -6.38 0.86 -17.02
C TYR A 32 -7.10 1.01 -18.35
N GLU A 33 -8.17 1.79 -18.41
CA GLU A 33 -9.02 1.90 -19.60
C GLU A 33 -8.28 2.44 -20.82
N LYS A 34 -7.38 3.41 -20.61
CA LYS A 34 -6.65 4.11 -21.68
C LYS A 34 -5.46 3.33 -22.23
N VAL A 35 -4.93 2.36 -21.49
CA VAL A 35 -3.77 1.56 -21.91
C VAL A 35 -4.24 0.41 -22.78
N CYS A 36 -3.65 0.26 -23.96
CA CYS A 36 -3.86 -0.91 -24.82
C CYS A 36 -2.66 -1.87 -24.76
N LEU A 37 -2.84 -3.10 -25.26
CA LEU A 37 -1.75 -4.08 -25.28
C LEU A 37 -0.56 -3.63 -26.14
N ALA A 38 -0.80 -2.81 -27.18
CA ALA A 38 0.26 -2.26 -28.01
C ALA A 38 1.18 -1.28 -27.24
N ASP A 39 0.62 -0.51 -26.31
CA ASP A 39 1.41 0.37 -25.44
C ASP A 39 2.36 -0.43 -24.55
N ILE A 40 1.86 -1.55 -24.01
CA ILE A 40 2.65 -2.46 -23.18
C ILE A 40 3.72 -3.17 -23.99
N GLU A 41 3.40 -3.61 -25.22
CA GLU A 41 4.36 -4.21 -26.16
C GLU A 41 5.51 -3.23 -26.45
N GLN A 42 5.16 -2.00 -26.79
CA GLN A 42 6.14 -0.95 -27.08
C GLN A 42 7.02 -0.63 -25.86
N GLY A 43 6.41 -0.41 -24.71
CA GLY A 43 7.13 -0.08 -23.48
C GLY A 43 8.04 -1.20 -23.00
N ALA A 44 7.64 -2.46 -23.15
CA ALA A 44 8.41 -3.62 -22.72
C ALA A 44 9.41 -4.13 -23.77
N GLY A 45 9.40 -3.61 -24.99
CA GLY A 45 10.16 -4.17 -26.12
C GLY A 45 9.74 -5.61 -26.44
N ALA A 46 8.46 -5.94 -26.20
CA ALA A 46 7.90 -7.27 -26.38
C ALA A 46 7.11 -7.38 -27.69
N THR A 47 7.03 -8.57 -28.26
CA THR A 47 6.10 -8.83 -29.36
C THR A 47 4.73 -9.20 -28.84
N ARG A 48 3.67 -9.00 -29.65
CA ARG A 48 2.29 -9.43 -29.35
C ARG A 48 2.23 -10.91 -28.97
N GLY A 49 2.94 -11.76 -29.72
CA GLY A 49 2.99 -13.19 -29.45
C GLY A 49 3.60 -13.51 -28.09
N SER A 50 4.68 -12.83 -27.70
CA SER A 50 5.31 -13.00 -26.40
C SER A 50 4.41 -12.52 -25.27
N LEU A 51 3.77 -11.39 -25.43
CA LEU A 51 2.84 -10.84 -24.41
C LEU A 51 1.66 -11.82 -24.18
N ILE A 52 1.00 -12.25 -25.24
CA ILE A 52 -0.12 -13.21 -25.15
C ILE A 52 0.33 -14.57 -24.58
N TYR A 53 1.52 -15.02 -24.93
CA TYR A 53 2.09 -16.27 -24.38
C TYR A 53 2.24 -16.20 -22.85
N HIS A 54 2.74 -15.09 -22.31
CA HIS A 54 2.96 -14.94 -20.87
C HIS A 54 1.70 -14.55 -20.09
N TYR A 55 0.84 -13.71 -20.63
CA TYR A 55 -0.23 -13.07 -19.84
C TYR A 55 -1.64 -13.25 -20.42
N ARG A 56 -1.79 -13.79 -21.61
CA ARG A 56 -3.06 -14.10 -22.27
C ARG A 56 -3.94 -12.88 -22.56
N SER A 57 -4.17 -11.99 -21.58
CA SER A 57 -5.06 -10.84 -21.73
C SER A 57 -4.63 -9.65 -20.85
N LYS A 58 -5.19 -8.48 -21.14
CA LYS A 58 -5.02 -7.25 -20.36
C LYS A 58 -5.63 -7.41 -18.94
N GLU A 59 -6.71 -8.17 -18.82
CA GLU A 59 -7.36 -8.47 -17.54
C GLU A 59 -6.44 -9.31 -16.63
N THR A 60 -5.70 -10.25 -17.20
CA THR A 60 -4.69 -11.01 -16.44
C THR A 60 -3.58 -10.10 -15.92
N LEU A 61 -3.13 -9.15 -16.74
CA LEU A 61 -2.16 -8.13 -16.31
C LEU A 61 -2.74 -7.25 -15.20
N LEU A 62 -4.00 -6.82 -15.30
CA LEU A 62 -4.65 -6.06 -14.24
C LEU A 62 -4.67 -6.83 -12.91
N LEU A 63 -5.02 -8.13 -12.94
CA LEU A 63 -5.03 -8.96 -11.73
C LEU A 63 -3.64 -9.02 -11.09
N LEU A 64 -2.61 -9.34 -11.88
CA LEU A 64 -1.23 -9.46 -11.37
C LEU A 64 -0.66 -8.12 -10.91
N THR A 65 -0.99 -7.02 -11.60
CA THR A 65 -0.61 -5.66 -11.13
C THR A 65 -1.36 -5.26 -9.87
N SER A 66 -2.58 -5.76 -9.64
CA SER A 66 -3.30 -5.54 -8.38
C SER A 66 -2.63 -6.26 -7.20
N GLU A 67 -2.12 -7.47 -7.40
CA GLU A 67 -1.35 -8.19 -6.39
C GLU A 67 -0.04 -7.46 -6.06
N LYS A 68 0.66 -6.96 -7.08
CA LYS A 68 1.85 -6.13 -6.91
C LYS A 68 1.53 -4.84 -6.15
N PHE A 69 0.42 -4.18 -6.47
CA PHE A 69 -0.03 -2.97 -5.76
C PHE A 69 -0.30 -3.25 -4.28
N ILE A 70 -0.94 -4.39 -3.95
CA ILE A 70 -1.13 -4.80 -2.56
C ILE A 70 0.21 -4.96 -1.85
N ALA A 71 1.17 -5.67 -2.46
CA ALA A 71 2.49 -5.88 -1.88
C ALA A 71 3.28 -4.57 -1.66
N ASP A 72 3.12 -3.59 -2.56
CA ASP A 72 3.82 -2.30 -2.48
C ASP A 72 3.21 -1.37 -1.42
N PHE A 73 1.87 -1.38 -1.23
CA PHE A 73 1.16 -0.38 -0.43
C PHE A 73 0.51 -0.90 0.86
N PHE A 74 0.28 -2.22 0.99
CA PHE A 74 -0.43 -2.78 2.14
C PHE A 74 0.51 -3.71 2.93
N ARG A 75 1.40 -3.12 3.71
CA ARG A 75 2.27 -3.87 4.63
C ARG A 75 1.49 -4.27 5.87
N ASP A 76 1.75 -5.47 6.38
CA ASP A 76 1.19 -5.93 7.65
C ASP A 76 1.79 -5.12 8.80
N PRO A 77 1.00 -4.28 9.50
CA PRO A 77 1.47 -3.44 10.60
C PRO A 77 1.25 -4.12 11.96
N ARG A 78 1.34 -5.44 12.01
CA ARG A 78 1.16 -6.19 13.26
C ARG A 78 2.06 -5.64 14.36
N PRO A 79 1.49 -5.29 15.53
CA PRO A 79 2.30 -4.94 16.70
C PRO A 79 3.08 -6.17 17.17
N ASP A 80 4.33 -5.98 17.52
CA ASP A 80 5.13 -7.03 18.15
C ASP A 80 4.81 -7.16 19.66
N GLU A 81 5.31 -8.22 20.28
CA GLU A 81 5.08 -8.48 21.70
C GLU A 81 5.67 -7.39 22.61
N GLU A 82 6.74 -6.73 22.19
CA GLU A 82 7.36 -5.63 22.93
C GLU A 82 6.42 -4.43 22.99
N VAL A 83 5.81 -4.06 21.86
CA VAL A 83 4.80 -3.00 21.78
C VAL A 83 3.58 -3.35 22.63
N ILE A 84 3.00 -4.56 22.45
CA ILE A 84 1.82 -4.99 23.21
C ILE A 84 2.09 -4.99 24.72
N ASN A 85 3.30 -5.38 25.14
CA ASN A 85 3.69 -5.50 26.55
C ASN A 85 4.33 -4.22 27.12
N SER A 86 4.45 -3.15 26.37
CA SER A 86 5.02 -1.89 26.85
C SER A 86 4.11 -1.19 27.89
N ARG A 87 4.62 -0.20 28.61
CA ARG A 87 3.82 0.63 29.50
C ARG A 87 2.84 1.54 28.77
N THR A 88 3.15 1.89 27.53
CA THR A 88 2.40 2.79 26.67
C THR A 88 2.17 2.15 25.30
N PRO A 89 1.39 1.03 25.23
CA PRO A 89 1.27 0.25 24.02
C PRO A 89 0.74 1.05 22.82
N LEU A 90 -0.24 1.94 23.01
CA LEU A 90 -0.73 2.77 21.92
C LEU A 90 0.34 3.74 21.41
N LYS A 91 1.04 4.42 22.31
CA LYS A 91 2.10 5.37 21.93
C LYS A 91 3.22 4.68 21.17
N ASP A 92 3.62 3.52 21.62
CA ASP A 92 4.72 2.77 20.98
C ASP A 92 4.28 2.17 19.65
N TYR A 93 3.01 1.74 19.55
CA TYR A 93 2.43 1.30 18.28
C TYR A 93 2.35 2.45 17.26
N LEU A 94 1.92 3.65 17.67
CA LEU A 94 1.91 4.83 16.79
C LEU A 94 3.30 5.15 16.24
N LYS A 95 4.35 5.05 17.08
CA LYS A 95 5.73 5.22 16.63
C LYS A 95 6.13 4.16 15.60
N ALA A 96 5.81 2.90 15.85
CA ALA A 96 6.08 1.79 14.93
C ALA A 96 5.36 1.99 13.58
N LEU A 97 4.09 2.39 13.62
CA LEU A 97 3.32 2.68 12.41
C LEU A 97 3.89 3.85 11.59
N VAL A 98 4.36 4.91 12.26
CA VAL A 98 5.05 6.02 11.57
C VAL A 98 6.29 5.55 10.83
N LEU A 99 7.08 4.65 11.42
CA LEU A 99 8.25 4.06 10.74
C LEU A 99 7.86 3.19 9.55
N ILE A 100 6.76 2.43 9.66
CA ILE A 100 6.22 1.65 8.55
C ILE A 100 5.79 2.58 7.40
N VAL A 101 5.04 3.65 7.71
CA VAL A 101 4.60 4.64 6.70
C VAL A 101 5.81 5.34 6.06
N GLU A 102 6.81 5.70 6.86
CA GLU A 102 8.06 6.29 6.35
C GLU A 102 8.78 5.36 5.37
N ALA A 103 8.88 4.07 5.73
CA ALA A 103 9.48 3.07 4.86
C ALA A 103 8.67 2.86 3.58
N GLN A 104 7.32 2.91 3.64
CA GLN A 104 6.46 2.84 2.46
C GLN A 104 6.63 4.07 1.56
N VAL A 105 6.67 5.27 2.12
CA VAL A 105 6.91 6.51 1.34
C VAL A 105 8.28 6.47 0.66
N ARG A 106 9.31 5.98 1.35
CA ARG A 106 10.65 5.80 0.78
C ARG A 106 10.63 4.77 -0.34
N HIS A 107 10.04 3.59 -0.12
CA HIS A 107 9.90 2.55 -1.12
C HIS A 107 9.18 3.07 -2.38
N PHE A 108 8.08 3.82 -2.19
CA PHE A 108 7.35 4.43 -3.29
C PHE A 108 8.23 5.37 -4.11
N LYS A 109 8.97 6.27 -3.46
CA LYS A 109 9.87 7.22 -4.12
C LYS A 109 10.99 6.53 -4.89
N GLU A 110 11.63 5.53 -4.27
CA GLU A 110 12.82 4.88 -4.81
C GLU A 110 12.53 3.84 -5.90
N ASN A 111 11.38 3.16 -5.81
CA ASN A 111 11.10 1.98 -6.64
C ASN A 111 9.92 2.17 -7.61
N ILE A 112 9.04 3.14 -7.37
CA ILE A 112 7.83 3.32 -8.18
C ILE A 112 7.86 4.67 -8.90
N VAL A 113 8.25 5.76 -8.23
CA VAL A 113 8.31 7.11 -8.83
C VAL A 113 9.60 7.35 -9.59
N LYS A 114 10.67 6.62 -9.28
CA LYS A 114 11.98 6.77 -9.90
C LYS A 114 11.87 6.72 -11.42
N ASP A 115 12.21 7.83 -12.07
CA ASP A 115 12.19 8.00 -13.53
C ASP A 115 10.81 7.83 -14.22
N THR A 116 9.70 7.80 -13.44
CA THR A 116 8.36 7.64 -13.96
C THR A 116 7.49 8.88 -13.72
N LYS A 117 6.34 8.95 -14.40
CA LYS A 117 5.32 9.97 -14.18
C LYS A 117 4.32 9.58 -13.08
N VAL A 118 4.60 8.53 -12.32
CA VAL A 118 3.73 8.06 -11.23
C VAL A 118 3.76 9.05 -10.08
N THR A 119 2.60 9.41 -9.58
CA THR A 119 2.40 10.30 -8.42
C THR A 119 1.59 9.60 -7.35
N SER A 120 1.55 10.15 -6.14
CA SER A 120 0.63 9.67 -5.10
C SER A 120 -0.83 9.72 -5.55
N ALA A 121 -1.22 10.72 -6.33
CA ALA A 121 -2.56 10.83 -6.93
C ALA A 121 -2.83 9.69 -7.92
N SER A 122 -1.84 9.30 -8.74
CA SER A 122 -1.93 8.15 -9.64
C SER A 122 -2.21 6.86 -8.88
N SER A 123 -1.55 6.65 -7.75
CA SER A 123 -1.73 5.46 -6.90
C SER A 123 -3.12 5.40 -6.27
N ILE A 124 -3.63 6.52 -5.76
CA ILE A 124 -5.01 6.61 -5.24
C ILE A 124 -6.03 6.33 -6.34
N ASN A 125 -5.84 6.92 -7.51
CA ASN A 125 -6.70 6.70 -8.66
C ASN A 125 -6.73 5.22 -9.08
N PHE A 126 -5.56 4.60 -9.14
CA PHE A 126 -5.45 3.17 -9.47
C PHE A 126 -6.13 2.29 -8.43
N MET A 127 -5.98 2.58 -7.14
CA MET A 127 -6.67 1.88 -6.05
C MET A 127 -8.20 1.96 -6.20
N ILE A 128 -8.75 3.14 -6.51
CA ILE A 128 -10.18 3.33 -6.74
C ILE A 128 -10.65 2.49 -7.93
N HIS A 129 -9.90 2.51 -9.03
CA HIS A 129 -10.19 1.69 -10.21
C HIS A 129 -10.15 0.19 -9.89
N LEU A 130 -9.13 -0.27 -9.15
CA LEU A 130 -9.04 -1.67 -8.72
C LEU A 130 -10.24 -2.09 -7.88
N CYS A 131 -10.73 -1.25 -6.98
CA CYS A 131 -11.95 -1.51 -6.20
C CYS A 131 -13.20 -1.67 -7.08
N THR A 132 -13.23 -1.01 -8.24
CA THR A 132 -14.36 -1.09 -9.17
C THR A 132 -14.25 -2.30 -10.12
N LEU A 133 -13.03 -2.59 -10.59
CA LEU A 133 -12.78 -3.59 -11.62
C LEU A 133 -12.48 -4.99 -11.06
N SER A 134 -12.02 -5.10 -9.81
CA SER A 134 -11.57 -6.35 -9.20
C SER A 134 -12.27 -6.65 -7.88
N ALA A 135 -13.23 -7.56 -7.90
CA ALA A 135 -13.90 -8.03 -6.67
C ALA A 135 -12.91 -8.71 -5.69
N SER A 136 -11.86 -9.36 -6.19
CA SER A 136 -10.82 -9.96 -5.35
C SER A 136 -9.97 -8.90 -4.65
N PHE A 137 -9.59 -7.84 -5.35
CA PHE A 137 -8.89 -6.71 -4.75
C PHE A 137 -9.73 -6.04 -3.66
N LYS A 138 -11.01 -5.77 -3.95
CA LYS A 138 -11.93 -5.18 -2.96
C LYS A 138 -12.04 -6.03 -1.69
N ARG A 139 -12.16 -7.37 -1.84
CA ARG A 139 -12.17 -8.28 -0.68
C ARG A 139 -10.85 -8.28 0.08
N ALA A 140 -9.71 -8.24 -0.61
CA ALA A 140 -8.41 -8.15 0.04
C ALA A 140 -8.25 -6.86 0.84
N LEU A 141 -8.72 -5.72 0.31
CA LEU A 141 -8.72 -4.43 1.00
C LEU A 141 -9.63 -4.46 2.24
N GLN A 142 -10.82 -5.07 2.14
CA GLN A 142 -11.73 -5.24 3.28
C GLN A 142 -11.11 -6.13 4.37
N ALA A 143 -10.50 -7.25 3.99
CA ALA A 143 -9.81 -8.14 4.93
C ALA A 143 -8.64 -7.43 5.61
N PHE A 144 -7.85 -6.66 4.88
CA PHE A 144 -6.78 -5.84 5.43
C PHE A 144 -7.31 -4.85 6.48
N HIS A 145 -8.38 -4.12 6.15
CA HIS A 145 -8.99 -3.17 7.09
C HIS A 145 -9.51 -3.86 8.36
N THR A 146 -10.15 -5.04 8.24
CA THR A 146 -10.62 -5.82 9.40
C THR A 146 -9.43 -6.27 10.28
N THR A 147 -8.35 -6.71 9.68
CA THR A 147 -7.13 -7.09 10.39
C THR A 147 -6.52 -5.90 11.14
N GLN A 148 -6.46 -4.75 10.49
CA GLN A 148 -6.00 -3.50 11.11
C GLN A 148 -6.83 -3.15 12.36
N LEU A 149 -8.15 -3.18 12.25
CA LEU A 149 -9.05 -2.91 13.37
C LEU A 149 -8.75 -3.87 14.55
N GLY A 150 -8.44 -5.13 14.27
CA GLY A 150 -8.04 -6.12 15.29
C GLY A 150 -6.77 -5.69 16.04
N TYR A 151 -5.71 -5.34 15.33
CA TYR A 151 -4.45 -4.90 15.94
C TYR A 151 -4.59 -3.62 16.77
N TRP A 152 -5.27 -2.63 16.21
CA TRP A 152 -5.55 -1.39 16.93
C TRP A 152 -6.39 -1.62 18.17
N SER A 153 -7.41 -2.50 18.08
CA SER A 153 -8.27 -2.83 19.22
C SER A 153 -7.48 -3.49 20.35
N GLU A 154 -6.59 -4.42 20.01
CA GLU A 154 -5.70 -5.07 20.98
C GLU A 154 -4.84 -4.05 21.72
N VAL A 155 -4.12 -3.21 20.96
CA VAL A 155 -3.20 -2.20 21.52
C VAL A 155 -3.94 -1.16 22.36
N ILE A 156 -5.09 -0.65 21.89
CA ILE A 156 -5.90 0.33 22.63
C ILE A 156 -6.43 -0.27 23.92
N ASN A 157 -6.91 -1.52 23.90
CA ASN A 157 -7.44 -2.16 25.10
C ASN A 157 -6.32 -2.43 26.12
N GLN A 158 -5.15 -2.87 25.68
CA GLN A 158 -3.97 -2.98 26.56
C GLN A 158 -3.58 -1.62 27.17
N GLY A 159 -3.64 -0.55 26.38
CA GLY A 159 -3.41 0.82 26.87
C GLY A 159 -4.41 1.23 27.96
N LYS A 160 -5.68 0.86 27.81
CA LYS A 160 -6.71 1.11 28.84
C LYS A 160 -6.46 0.32 30.13
N GLU A 161 -6.10 -0.96 30.02
CA GLU A 161 -5.79 -1.82 31.16
C GLU A 161 -4.61 -1.28 31.96
N ARG A 162 -3.62 -0.69 31.29
CA ARG A 162 -2.42 -0.11 31.91
C ARG A 162 -2.57 1.35 32.35
N GLY A 163 -3.73 1.95 32.10
CA GLY A 163 -3.98 3.36 32.46
C GLY A 163 -3.29 4.36 31.54
N GLU A 164 -2.85 3.97 30.34
CA GLU A 164 -2.36 4.87 29.33
C GLU A 164 -3.50 5.63 28.66
N ILE A 165 -4.58 4.96 28.37
CA ILE A 165 -5.75 5.49 27.67
C ILE A 165 -6.94 5.51 28.63
N ARG A 166 -7.73 6.58 28.61
CA ARG A 166 -8.95 6.70 29.40
C ARG A 166 -9.94 5.58 29.07
N LYS A 167 -10.49 4.94 30.09
CA LYS A 167 -11.35 3.75 29.96
C LYS A 167 -12.65 4.02 29.21
N GLU A 168 -13.18 5.23 29.31
CA GLU A 168 -14.42 5.68 28.66
C GLU A 168 -14.27 5.94 27.15
N VAL A 169 -13.06 6.06 26.62
CA VAL A 169 -12.82 6.24 25.18
C VAL A 169 -13.24 4.97 24.44
N ALA A 170 -14.17 5.07 23.49
CA ALA A 170 -14.58 3.93 22.69
C ALA A 170 -13.45 3.45 21.78
N THR A 171 -13.06 2.18 21.88
CA THR A 171 -11.89 1.61 21.16
C THR A 171 -12.02 1.77 19.65
N GLU A 172 -13.16 1.38 19.08
CA GLU A 172 -13.40 1.44 17.63
C GLU A 172 -13.47 2.91 17.13
N ALA A 173 -14.08 3.81 17.92
CA ALA A 173 -14.13 5.21 17.58
C ALA A 173 -12.72 5.84 17.54
N LEU A 174 -11.86 5.49 18.49
CA LEU A 174 -10.48 5.97 18.54
C LEU A 174 -9.69 5.46 17.33
N TYR A 175 -9.79 4.17 16.99
CA TYR A 175 -9.22 3.63 15.77
C TYR A 175 -9.69 4.39 14.52
N ASN A 176 -11.00 4.57 14.37
CA ASN A 176 -11.58 5.22 13.21
C ASN A 176 -11.09 6.67 13.04
N VAL A 177 -10.86 7.40 14.14
CA VAL A 177 -10.30 8.76 14.07
C VAL A 177 -8.85 8.74 13.61
N PHE A 178 -7.99 7.89 14.19
CA PHE A 178 -6.59 7.73 13.76
C PHE A 178 -6.49 7.34 12.28
N TYR A 179 -7.30 6.36 11.87
CA TYR A 179 -7.34 5.89 10.50
C TYR A 179 -7.83 6.97 9.51
N SER A 180 -8.89 7.71 9.89
CA SER A 180 -9.42 8.80 9.07
C SER A 180 -8.42 9.92 8.87
N VAL A 181 -7.65 10.27 9.90
CA VAL A 181 -6.57 11.25 9.81
C VAL A 181 -5.48 10.76 8.86
N TYR A 182 -5.04 9.51 8.98
CA TYR A 182 -4.07 8.91 8.05
C TYR A 182 -4.54 8.98 6.60
N VAL A 183 -5.77 8.53 6.34
CA VAL A 183 -6.36 8.53 4.99
C VAL A 183 -6.54 9.97 4.48
N GLY A 184 -6.98 10.90 5.34
CA GLY A 184 -7.11 12.32 5.00
C GLY A 184 -5.79 12.95 4.60
N ILE A 185 -4.71 12.71 5.34
CA ILE A 185 -3.37 13.19 5.02
C ILE A 185 -2.86 12.56 3.72
N ALA A 186 -3.08 11.26 3.52
CA ALA A 186 -2.68 10.57 2.30
C ALA A 186 -3.39 11.15 1.08
N PHE A 187 -4.71 11.35 1.16
CA PHE A 187 -5.51 11.91 0.08
C PHE A 187 -5.16 13.37 -0.19
N HIS A 188 -5.16 14.21 0.85
CA HIS A 188 -4.83 15.64 0.74
C HIS A 188 -3.39 15.84 0.22
N GLY A 189 -2.45 15.06 0.77
CA GLY A 189 -1.06 15.07 0.32
C GLY A 189 -0.92 14.70 -1.16
N ALA A 190 -1.66 13.69 -1.61
CA ALA A 190 -1.65 13.28 -3.01
C ALA A 190 -2.24 14.35 -3.97
N VAL A 191 -3.35 15.00 -3.56
CA VAL A 191 -4.06 15.96 -4.41
C VAL A 191 -3.37 17.33 -4.43
N ILE A 192 -2.90 17.81 -3.28
CA ILE A 192 -2.40 19.19 -3.13
C ILE A 192 -0.87 19.25 -3.23
N HIS A 193 -0.16 18.33 -2.55
CA HIS A 193 1.30 18.37 -2.44
C HIS A 193 2.01 17.35 -3.35
N GLN A 194 1.27 16.49 -4.04
CA GLN A 194 1.76 15.38 -4.84
C GLN A 194 2.66 14.39 -4.09
N GLN A 195 2.61 14.42 -2.74
CA GLN A 195 3.38 13.55 -1.86
C GLN A 195 2.68 13.38 -0.50
N PHE A 196 3.01 12.30 0.21
CA PHE A 196 2.58 12.09 1.59
C PHE A 196 3.36 13.00 2.55
N VAL A 197 2.66 13.70 3.46
CA VAL A 197 3.25 14.65 4.42
C VAL A 197 3.43 13.97 5.78
N LEU A 198 4.54 13.27 5.96
CA LEU A 198 4.82 12.46 7.16
C LEU A 198 4.86 13.27 8.46
N ASP A 199 5.41 14.49 8.43
CA ASP A 199 5.46 15.35 9.62
C ASP A 199 4.10 15.81 10.09
N GLN A 200 3.14 15.97 9.16
CA GLN A 200 1.76 16.23 9.51
C GLN A 200 1.13 15.02 10.23
N LEU A 201 1.36 13.81 9.72
CA LEU A 201 0.87 12.59 10.38
C LEU A 201 1.37 12.48 11.82
N ARG A 202 2.67 12.71 12.06
CA ARG A 202 3.26 12.69 13.40
C ARG A 202 2.57 13.68 14.35
N LYS A 203 2.37 14.92 13.91
CA LYS A 203 1.73 15.98 14.72
C LYS A 203 0.27 15.67 15.03
N GLU A 204 -0.51 15.26 14.03
CA GLU A 204 -1.93 14.96 14.21
C GLU A 204 -2.16 13.73 15.08
N TRP A 205 -1.35 12.68 14.90
CA TRP A 205 -1.44 11.49 15.74
C TRP A 205 -0.99 11.75 17.17
N ASP A 206 0.05 12.55 17.39
CA ASP A 206 0.45 12.95 18.74
C ASP A 206 -0.66 13.76 19.43
N PHE A 207 -1.26 14.71 18.74
CA PHE A 207 -2.40 15.47 19.24
C PHE A 207 -3.58 14.57 19.63
N LEU A 208 -3.98 13.64 18.77
CA LEU A 208 -5.06 12.68 19.06
C LEU A 208 -4.71 11.77 20.25
N TYR A 209 -3.47 11.33 20.34
CA TYR A 209 -3.00 10.55 21.48
C TYR A 209 -3.15 11.32 22.79
N GLN A 210 -2.72 12.59 22.82
CA GLN A 210 -2.86 13.44 24.02
C GLN A 210 -4.34 13.60 24.45
N LEU A 211 -5.25 13.73 23.48
CA LEU A 211 -6.70 13.79 23.78
C LEU A 211 -7.26 12.49 24.35
N ALA A 212 -6.69 11.33 24.04
CA ALA A 212 -7.15 10.02 24.50
C ALA A 212 -6.44 9.54 25.78
N ALA A 213 -5.26 10.07 26.08
CA ALA A 213 -4.43 9.68 27.22
C ALA A 213 -5.12 9.91 28.56
N ALA A 214 -4.86 9.01 29.52
CA ALA A 214 -5.20 9.23 30.92
C ALA A 214 -4.18 10.18 31.56
N HIS A 215 -4.62 11.12 32.35
CA HIS A 215 -3.79 12.09 33.09
C HIS A 215 -3.45 11.57 34.46
#